data_d046f8ddf254d6ecded8c4f10bd06221
#
_entry.id   d046f8ddf254d6ecded8c4f10bd06221
#
_cell.length_a   1.000
_cell.length_b   1.000
_cell.length_c   1.000
_cell.angle_alpha   90.00
_cell.angle_beta   90.00
_cell.angle_gamma   90.00
#
_symmetry.space_group_name_H-M   'P 1'
#
loop_
_entity.id
_entity.type
_entity.pdbx_description
1 polymer ?
#
loop_
_entity_poly.entity_id
_entity_poly.type
_entity_poly.pdbx_seq_one_letter_code
_entity_poly.pdbx_strand_id
1 'polypeptide(L)'
;CKMRAFVDLWDEICEVRYGVSDAKYRRFRYGVQVNSLGLTEQQPENNVYRILIEMLAVTLSKKARARAVQLPAWNEALGLPRPWDQQWSMRMQQIMAFETDLLEFDDLFDGNPAVDRKVEELKEGARAELANLDAMGGAIDAIDYMKSALVQSNADRLNRIESGETVVVGVNKYTSTEPSPLMTADGGIMVVDPAVEQQQIDRLNEWKSTRDQAAVDKALANLRAAAVEGRNVMEPSIAAAKAGVTTGEWA
;
A
#
# COMPACT_ATOMS: atom_id res chain seq x y z
N CYS A 1 7.52 1.01 -15.45
CA CYS A 1 6.57 1.57 -16.42
C CYS A 1 5.33 2.16 -15.75
N LYS A 2 4.55 1.40 -14.97
CA LYS A 2 3.30 1.88 -14.35
C LYS A 2 3.47 3.19 -13.58
N MET A 3 4.50 3.30 -12.75
CA MET A 3 4.73 4.49 -11.93
C MET A 3 5.16 5.70 -12.77
N ARG A 4 5.92 5.50 -13.86
CA ARG A 4 6.21 6.58 -14.81
C ARG A 4 4.93 7.06 -15.51
N ALA A 5 4.12 6.15 -16.02
CA ALA A 5 2.83 6.49 -16.62
C ALA A 5 1.95 7.28 -15.64
N PHE A 6 1.94 6.91 -14.36
CA PHE A 6 1.17 7.59 -13.34
C PHE A 6 1.66 9.02 -13.10
N VAL A 7 2.98 9.24 -13.04
CA VAL A 7 3.58 10.58 -12.87
C VAL A 7 3.20 11.50 -14.02
N ASP A 8 3.29 11.00 -15.26
CA ASP A 8 2.96 11.76 -16.47
C ASP A 8 1.46 12.12 -16.51
N LEU A 9 0.59 11.13 -16.28
CA LEU A 9 -0.86 11.34 -16.25
C LEU A 9 -1.29 12.29 -15.13
N TRP A 10 -0.66 12.21 -13.97
CA TRP A 10 -0.94 13.13 -12.87
C TRP A 10 -0.62 14.57 -13.26
N ASP A 11 0.55 14.81 -13.87
CA ASP A 11 0.94 16.14 -14.35
C ASP A 11 -0.05 16.68 -15.38
N GLU A 12 -0.37 15.87 -16.40
CA GLU A 12 -1.34 16.17 -17.46
C GLU A 12 -2.73 16.51 -16.89
N ILE A 13 -3.26 15.67 -16.01
CA ILE A 13 -4.59 15.87 -15.42
C ILE A 13 -4.62 17.14 -14.55
N CYS A 14 -3.58 17.37 -13.75
CA CYS A 14 -3.50 18.57 -12.94
C CYS A 14 -3.48 19.85 -13.80
N GLU A 15 -2.79 19.84 -14.92
CA GLU A 15 -2.74 20.97 -15.83
C GLU A 15 -4.03 21.14 -16.60
N VAL A 16 -4.47 20.10 -17.29
CA VAL A 16 -5.58 20.20 -18.27
C VAL A 16 -6.94 20.22 -17.58
N ARG A 17 -7.16 19.34 -16.59
CA ARG A 17 -8.46 19.20 -15.92
C ARG A 17 -8.64 20.19 -14.76
N TYR A 18 -7.57 20.47 -14.01
CA TYR A 18 -7.64 21.30 -12.81
C TYR A 18 -7.02 22.69 -12.97
N GLY A 19 -6.43 23.01 -14.12
CA GLY A 19 -5.88 24.33 -14.42
C GLY A 19 -4.68 24.73 -13.56
N VAL A 20 -3.94 23.76 -13.00
CA VAL A 20 -2.77 24.04 -12.17
C VAL A 20 -1.60 24.44 -13.06
N SER A 21 -1.29 25.72 -13.16
CA SER A 21 -0.25 26.26 -14.05
C SER A 21 1.18 26.02 -13.55
N ASP A 22 1.40 26.08 -12.23
CA ASP A 22 2.74 25.92 -11.64
C ASP A 22 3.10 24.43 -11.54
N ALA A 23 4.11 24.01 -12.30
CA ALA A 23 4.63 22.64 -12.32
C ALA A 23 5.08 22.12 -10.94
N LYS A 24 5.41 23.01 -9.99
CA LYS A 24 5.75 22.64 -8.62
C LYS A 24 4.57 21.97 -7.91
N TYR A 25 3.35 22.38 -8.19
CA TYR A 25 2.14 21.84 -7.57
C TYR A 25 1.56 20.65 -8.33
N ARG A 26 1.99 20.42 -9.58
CA ARG A 26 1.63 19.25 -10.38
C ARG A 26 2.48 18.00 -10.07
N ARG A 27 3.49 18.11 -9.22
CA ARG A 27 4.38 16.98 -8.90
C ARG A 27 3.66 15.93 -8.08
N PHE A 28 3.52 14.72 -8.64
CA PHE A 28 3.07 13.56 -7.87
C PHE A 28 4.12 13.18 -6.82
N ARG A 29 3.69 13.12 -5.56
CA ARG A 29 4.55 12.79 -4.41
C ARG A 29 3.96 11.60 -3.68
N TYR A 30 4.66 10.48 -3.68
CA TYR A 30 4.15 9.22 -3.17
C TYR A 30 5.26 8.36 -2.59
N GLY A 31 4.88 7.44 -1.69
CA GLY A 31 5.65 6.27 -1.32
C GLY A 31 5.13 5.05 -2.05
N VAL A 32 5.97 4.06 -2.25
CA VAL A 32 5.61 2.77 -2.84
C VAL A 32 5.72 1.71 -1.77
N GLN A 33 4.65 0.97 -1.53
CA GLN A 33 4.73 -0.35 -0.95
C GLN A 33 4.82 -1.34 -2.11
N VAL A 34 5.85 -2.17 -2.14
CA VAL A 34 5.98 -3.19 -3.18
C VAL A 34 4.92 -4.27 -3.00
N ASN A 35 4.66 -5.04 -4.07
CA ASN A 35 3.50 -5.89 -4.16
C ASN A 35 3.56 -7.10 -3.21
N SER A 36 2.78 -7.10 -2.14
CA SER A 36 2.65 -8.25 -1.25
C SER A 36 1.70 -9.35 -1.76
N LEU A 37 0.82 -9.06 -2.73
CA LEU A 37 -0.04 -10.08 -3.36
C LEU A 37 0.74 -11.14 -4.17
N GLY A 38 1.98 -10.86 -4.52
CA GLY A 38 2.88 -11.80 -5.19
C GLY A 38 3.62 -12.74 -4.25
N LEU A 39 3.57 -12.49 -2.94
CA LEU A 39 4.20 -13.35 -1.94
C LEU A 39 3.40 -14.64 -1.75
N THR A 40 4.11 -15.72 -1.46
CA THR A 40 3.52 -17.07 -1.35
C THR A 40 3.78 -17.69 0.01
N GLU A 41 2.85 -18.52 0.45
CA GLU A 41 3.01 -19.38 1.63
C GLU A 41 3.93 -20.56 1.33
N GLN A 42 3.88 -21.06 0.09
CA GLN A 42 4.72 -22.17 -0.38
C GLN A 42 6.13 -21.64 -0.64
N GLN A 43 7.13 -22.34 -0.09
CA GLN A 43 8.55 -21.94 -0.18
C GLN A 43 8.73 -20.44 0.12
N PRO A 44 8.35 -19.97 1.31
CA PRO A 44 8.30 -18.54 1.63
C PRO A 44 9.67 -17.85 1.60
N GLU A 45 10.77 -18.62 1.67
CA GLU A 45 12.14 -18.14 1.44
C GLU A 45 12.31 -17.47 0.07
N ASN A 46 11.57 -17.91 -0.95
CA ASN A 46 11.59 -17.28 -2.28
C ASN A 46 11.02 -15.85 -2.28
N ASN A 47 10.25 -15.49 -1.28
CA ASN A 47 9.71 -14.14 -1.16
C ASN A 47 10.81 -13.08 -0.98
N VAL A 48 11.94 -13.46 -0.40
CA VAL A 48 13.12 -12.56 -0.28
C VAL A 48 13.56 -12.07 -1.67
N TYR A 49 13.65 -12.98 -2.64
CA TYR A 49 14.04 -12.63 -4.01
C TYR A 49 12.96 -11.82 -4.73
N ARG A 50 11.69 -12.13 -4.51
CA ARG A 50 10.56 -11.35 -5.07
C ARG A 50 10.61 -9.91 -4.59
N ILE A 51 10.73 -9.71 -3.29
CA ILE A 51 10.83 -8.39 -2.66
C ILE A 51 12.05 -7.62 -3.17
N LEU A 52 13.20 -8.29 -3.29
CA LEU A 52 14.42 -7.67 -3.81
C LEU A 52 14.25 -7.18 -5.26
N ILE A 53 13.68 -8.00 -6.14
CA ILE A 53 13.45 -7.64 -7.54
C ILE A 53 12.47 -6.45 -7.64
N GLU A 54 11.42 -6.45 -6.85
CA GLU A 54 10.46 -5.36 -6.81
C GLU A 54 11.06 -4.07 -6.27
N MET A 55 11.90 -4.15 -5.23
CA MET A 55 12.65 -3.00 -4.71
C MET A 55 13.56 -2.41 -5.78
N LEU A 56 14.32 -3.25 -6.50
CA LEU A 56 15.18 -2.80 -7.58
C LEU A 56 14.39 -2.10 -8.70
N ALA A 57 13.24 -2.63 -9.07
CA ALA A 57 12.38 -2.02 -10.09
C ALA A 57 11.92 -0.60 -9.70
N VAL A 58 11.69 -0.34 -8.42
CA VAL A 58 11.33 1.00 -7.92
C VAL A 58 12.56 1.92 -7.85
N THR A 59 13.64 1.45 -7.24
CA THR A 59 14.81 2.28 -6.92
C THR A 59 15.64 2.67 -8.15
N LEU A 60 15.71 1.80 -9.16
CA LEU A 60 16.43 2.06 -10.41
C LEU A 60 15.65 2.95 -11.38
N SER A 61 14.35 3.17 -11.16
CA SER A 61 13.51 4.04 -12.00
C SER A 61 13.30 5.40 -11.32
N LYS A 62 14.33 6.24 -11.28
CA LYS A 62 14.28 7.56 -10.63
C LYS A 62 13.24 8.50 -11.24
N LYS A 63 12.95 8.39 -12.54
CA LYS A 63 11.88 9.15 -13.21
C LYS A 63 10.47 8.77 -12.75
N ALA A 64 10.29 7.59 -12.15
CA ALA A 64 9.05 7.22 -11.48
C ALA A 64 8.81 8.03 -10.19
N ARG A 65 9.83 8.73 -9.66
CA ARG A 65 9.75 9.74 -8.60
C ARG A 65 9.20 9.22 -7.25
N ALA A 66 9.29 7.94 -6.98
CA ALA A 66 8.99 7.41 -5.65
C ALA A 66 9.92 8.04 -4.61
N ARG A 67 9.36 8.53 -3.50
CA ARG A 67 10.11 9.18 -2.42
C ARG A 67 10.48 8.27 -1.28
N ALA A 68 9.74 7.19 -1.15
CA ALA A 68 9.97 6.17 -0.15
C ALA A 68 9.55 4.82 -0.74
N VAL A 69 10.22 3.77 -0.32
CA VAL A 69 9.84 2.40 -0.61
C VAL A 69 9.65 1.65 0.70
N GLN A 70 8.51 0.98 0.82
CA GLN A 70 8.21 0.06 1.91
C GLN A 70 8.26 -1.35 1.37
N LEU A 71 9.00 -2.22 2.05
CA LEU A 71 9.12 -3.63 1.71
C LEU A 71 8.36 -4.46 2.75
N PRO A 72 7.56 -5.45 2.32
CA PRO A 72 6.95 -6.40 3.23
C PRO A 72 8.00 -7.31 3.85
N ALA A 73 7.67 -7.98 4.95
CA ALA A 73 8.49 -9.07 5.45
C ALA A 73 8.33 -10.31 4.55
N TRP A 74 9.36 -11.15 4.47
CA TRP A 74 9.36 -12.37 3.65
C TRP A 74 8.21 -13.33 3.99
N ASN A 75 7.76 -13.34 5.25
CA ASN A 75 6.71 -14.19 5.79
C ASN A 75 5.34 -13.51 5.90
N GLU A 76 5.15 -12.35 5.27
CA GLU A 76 3.87 -11.62 5.33
C GLU A 76 2.68 -12.45 4.82
N ALA A 77 2.91 -13.36 3.86
CA ALA A 77 1.88 -14.27 3.37
C ALA A 77 1.47 -15.34 4.40
N LEU A 78 2.30 -15.62 5.41
CA LEU A 78 2.03 -16.58 6.47
C LEU A 78 1.26 -15.96 7.64
N GLY A 79 1.40 -14.66 7.86
CA GLY A 79 0.78 -13.94 8.97
C GLY A 79 1.62 -12.77 9.47
N LEU A 80 1.53 -12.50 10.76
CA LEU A 80 2.19 -11.35 11.37
C LEU A 80 3.71 -11.57 11.50
N PRO A 81 4.55 -10.72 10.88
CA PRO A 81 6.00 -10.89 10.94
C PRO A 81 6.56 -10.58 12.34
N ARG A 82 7.58 -11.31 12.72
CA ARG A 82 8.36 -11.03 13.93
C ARG A 82 9.28 -9.82 13.68
N PRO A 83 9.77 -9.13 14.71
CA PRO A 83 10.62 -7.94 14.53
C PRO A 83 11.87 -8.19 13.67
N TRP A 84 12.52 -9.35 13.78
CA TRP A 84 13.70 -9.68 12.98
C TRP A 84 13.38 -10.04 11.52
N ASP A 85 12.18 -10.51 11.21
CA ASP A 85 11.74 -10.76 9.83
C ASP A 85 11.68 -9.46 9.04
N GLN A 86 11.15 -8.40 9.64
CA GLN A 86 11.11 -7.07 9.05
C GLN A 86 12.52 -6.47 8.87
N GLN A 87 13.48 -6.85 9.70
CA GLN A 87 14.87 -6.39 9.57
C GLN A 87 15.50 -6.80 8.24
N TRP A 88 15.15 -7.94 7.67
CA TRP A 88 15.66 -8.37 6.37
C TRP A 88 15.30 -7.39 5.26
N SER A 89 14.08 -6.88 5.27
CA SER A 89 13.63 -5.85 4.32
C SER A 89 14.43 -4.56 4.46
N MET A 90 14.78 -4.17 5.67
CA MET A 90 15.68 -3.04 5.90
C MET A 90 17.11 -3.32 5.42
N ARG A 91 17.62 -4.54 5.65
CA ARG A 91 18.97 -4.93 5.20
C ARG A 91 19.09 -4.93 3.68
N MET A 92 18.07 -5.40 2.95
CA MET A 92 18.06 -5.31 1.48
C MET A 92 18.29 -3.89 0.99
N GLN A 93 17.61 -2.91 1.59
CA GLN A 93 17.78 -1.49 1.23
C GLN A 93 19.17 -0.98 1.59
N GLN A 94 19.70 -1.35 2.75
CA GLN A 94 21.04 -0.95 3.20
C GLN A 94 22.14 -1.56 2.34
N ILE A 95 22.04 -2.84 1.99
CA ILE A 95 22.98 -3.52 1.09
C ILE A 95 23.02 -2.81 -0.26
N MET A 96 21.84 -2.54 -0.84
CA MET A 96 21.77 -1.80 -2.09
C MET A 96 22.41 -0.41 -1.98
N ALA A 97 22.18 0.29 -0.87
CA ALA A 97 22.67 1.66 -0.70
C ALA A 97 24.17 1.76 -0.40
N PHE A 98 24.73 0.79 0.30
CA PHE A 98 26.10 0.87 0.84
C PHE A 98 27.10 -0.11 0.23
N GLU A 99 26.62 -1.16 -0.42
CA GLU A 99 27.46 -2.21 -0.99
C GLU A 99 27.39 -2.26 -2.53
N THR A 100 26.65 -1.32 -3.17
CA THR A 100 26.54 -1.22 -4.62
C THR A 100 26.66 0.23 -5.08
N ASP A 101 27.02 0.43 -6.35
CA ASP A 101 27.13 1.74 -7.01
C ASP A 101 25.78 2.23 -7.58
N LEU A 102 24.67 1.54 -7.31
CA LEU A 102 23.38 1.81 -7.95
C LEU A 102 22.80 3.19 -7.63
N LEU A 103 23.22 3.82 -6.53
CA LEU A 103 22.82 5.19 -6.17
C LEU A 103 23.54 6.27 -6.96
N GLU A 104 24.69 5.96 -7.59
CA GLU A 104 25.49 6.90 -8.36
C GLU A 104 24.90 7.20 -9.73
N PHE A 105 24.10 6.26 -10.25
CA PHE A 105 23.49 6.40 -11.57
C PHE A 105 22.18 7.19 -11.50
N ASP A 106 21.89 7.88 -12.59
CA ASP A 106 20.56 8.42 -12.86
C ASP A 106 19.55 7.27 -13.13
N ASP A 107 18.45 7.54 -13.80
CA ASP A 107 17.47 6.51 -14.13
C ASP A 107 18.03 5.52 -15.15
N LEU A 108 18.28 4.26 -14.74
CA LEU A 108 18.85 3.22 -15.60
C LEU A 108 17.93 2.77 -16.74
N PHE A 109 16.65 3.11 -16.68
CA PHE A 109 15.67 2.77 -17.71
C PHE A 109 15.39 3.94 -18.66
N ASP A 110 16.05 5.08 -18.46
CA ASP A 110 15.84 6.26 -19.30
C ASP A 110 16.36 6.04 -20.72
N GLY A 111 15.60 6.52 -21.71
CA GLY A 111 15.93 6.36 -23.12
C GLY A 111 15.80 4.93 -23.65
N ASN A 112 15.22 4.00 -22.91
CA ASN A 112 14.95 2.65 -23.39
C ASN A 112 13.63 2.62 -24.18
N PRO A 113 13.66 2.38 -25.50
CA PRO A 113 12.45 2.45 -26.34
C PRO A 113 11.37 1.43 -25.96
N ALA A 114 11.76 0.29 -25.39
CA ALA A 114 10.79 -0.73 -24.96
C ALA A 114 10.05 -0.29 -23.68
N VAL A 115 10.76 0.36 -22.77
CA VAL A 115 10.17 0.95 -21.56
C VAL A 115 9.23 2.10 -21.93
N ASP A 116 9.68 2.99 -22.82
CA ASP A 116 8.90 4.15 -23.25
C ASP A 116 7.60 3.72 -23.97
N ARG A 117 7.66 2.75 -24.89
CA ARG A 117 6.45 2.17 -25.51
C ARG A 117 5.48 1.62 -24.47
N LYS A 118 6.00 0.89 -23.46
CA LYS A 118 5.14 0.33 -22.41
C LYS A 118 4.54 1.40 -21.51
N VAL A 119 5.23 2.50 -21.28
CA VAL A 119 4.70 3.66 -20.56
C VAL A 119 3.55 4.28 -21.33
N GLU A 120 3.71 4.53 -22.64
CA GLU A 120 2.62 5.09 -23.48
C GLU A 120 1.41 4.15 -23.56
N GLU A 121 1.61 2.85 -23.77
CA GLU A 121 0.52 1.85 -23.74
C GLU A 121 -0.28 1.92 -22.44
N LEU A 122 0.40 2.02 -21.30
CA LEU A 122 -0.25 2.13 -19.99
C LEU A 122 -1.00 3.45 -19.80
N LYS A 123 -0.47 4.55 -20.34
CA LYS A 123 -1.14 5.87 -20.34
C LYS A 123 -2.41 5.84 -21.19
N GLU A 124 -2.35 5.26 -22.36
CA GLU A 124 -3.52 5.10 -23.26
C GLU A 124 -4.62 4.27 -22.59
N GLY A 125 -4.27 3.11 -22.03
CA GLY A 125 -5.20 2.28 -21.28
C GLY A 125 -5.84 3.00 -20.08
N ALA A 126 -5.04 3.75 -19.33
CA ALA A 126 -5.54 4.53 -18.21
C ALA A 126 -6.46 5.68 -18.63
N ARG A 127 -6.16 6.39 -19.75
CA ARG A 127 -7.04 7.43 -20.29
C ARG A 127 -8.39 6.85 -20.74
N ALA A 128 -8.37 5.69 -21.38
CA ALA A 128 -9.59 5.00 -21.81
C ALA A 128 -10.47 4.62 -20.59
N GLU A 129 -9.85 4.10 -19.53
CA GLU A 129 -10.57 3.75 -18.31
C GLU A 129 -11.12 4.99 -17.58
N LEU A 130 -10.34 6.07 -17.50
CA LEU A 130 -10.80 7.34 -16.93
C LEU A 130 -11.98 7.92 -17.71
N ALA A 131 -11.96 7.86 -19.04
CA ALA A 131 -13.08 8.28 -19.88
C ALA A 131 -14.34 7.43 -19.64
N ASN A 132 -14.16 6.12 -19.43
CA ASN A 132 -15.25 5.21 -19.08
C ASN A 132 -15.88 5.56 -17.70
N LEU A 133 -15.05 5.84 -16.70
CA LEU A 133 -15.52 6.28 -15.38
C LEU A 133 -16.23 7.65 -15.44
N ASP A 134 -15.70 8.59 -16.21
CA ASP A 134 -16.32 9.89 -16.41
C ASP A 134 -17.71 9.77 -17.09
N ALA A 135 -17.86 8.85 -18.04
CA ALA A 135 -19.14 8.57 -18.69
C ALA A 135 -20.19 7.95 -17.73
N MET A 136 -19.73 7.31 -16.65
CA MET A 136 -20.59 6.76 -15.58
C MET A 136 -20.98 7.81 -14.52
N GLY A 137 -20.53 9.05 -14.64
CA GLY A 137 -20.78 10.12 -13.65
C GLY A 137 -19.60 10.40 -12.72
N GLY A 138 -18.45 9.77 -12.96
CA GLY A 138 -17.22 9.90 -12.17
C GLY A 138 -17.01 8.80 -11.17
N ALA A 139 -15.91 8.89 -10.44
CA ALA A 139 -15.43 7.82 -9.57
C ALA A 139 -16.43 7.41 -8.45
N ILE A 140 -17.22 8.34 -7.95
CA ILE A 140 -18.21 8.05 -6.87
C ILE A 140 -19.35 7.19 -7.42
N ASP A 141 -19.92 7.57 -8.57
CA ASP A 141 -21.03 6.85 -9.18
C ASP A 141 -20.59 5.52 -9.80
N ALA A 142 -19.30 5.38 -10.13
CA ALA A 142 -18.70 4.17 -10.70
C ALA A 142 -18.13 3.19 -9.65
N ILE A 143 -18.37 3.37 -8.34
CA ILE A 143 -17.78 2.52 -7.28
C ILE A 143 -18.10 1.03 -7.50
N ASP A 144 -19.33 0.69 -7.81
CA ASP A 144 -19.74 -0.71 -8.00
C ASP A 144 -19.09 -1.34 -9.25
N TYR A 145 -18.95 -0.58 -10.32
CA TYR A 145 -18.20 -0.99 -11.50
C TYR A 145 -16.73 -1.26 -11.15
N MET A 146 -16.07 -0.33 -10.47
CA MET A 146 -14.65 -0.49 -10.08
C MET A 146 -14.42 -1.71 -9.18
N LYS A 147 -15.30 -1.95 -8.21
CA LYS A 147 -15.26 -3.14 -7.35
C LYS A 147 -15.42 -4.42 -8.17
N SER A 148 -16.40 -4.46 -9.06
CA SER A 148 -16.65 -5.63 -9.92
C SER A 148 -15.46 -5.91 -10.85
N ALA A 149 -14.85 -4.87 -11.44
CA ALA A 149 -13.66 -4.99 -12.29
C ALA A 149 -12.45 -5.53 -11.51
N LEU A 150 -12.25 -5.10 -10.27
CA LEU A 150 -11.18 -5.63 -9.40
C LEU A 150 -11.40 -7.11 -9.05
N VAL A 151 -12.62 -7.50 -8.71
CA VAL A 151 -12.97 -8.92 -8.44
C VAL A 151 -12.73 -9.78 -9.68
N GLN A 152 -13.17 -9.32 -10.86
CA GLN A 152 -12.95 -10.04 -12.11
C GLN A 152 -11.46 -10.17 -12.44
N SER A 153 -10.70 -9.09 -12.32
CA SER A 153 -9.24 -9.11 -12.54
C SER A 153 -8.51 -10.09 -11.64
N ASN A 154 -8.93 -10.20 -10.37
CA ASN A 154 -8.35 -11.19 -9.46
C ASN A 154 -8.75 -12.63 -9.84
N ALA A 155 -10.01 -12.87 -10.21
CA ALA A 155 -10.47 -14.17 -10.69
C ALA A 155 -9.68 -14.62 -11.94
N ASP A 156 -9.50 -13.72 -12.91
CA ASP A 156 -8.74 -13.99 -14.13
C ASP A 156 -7.26 -14.32 -13.82
N ARG A 157 -6.67 -13.62 -12.86
CA ARG A 157 -5.32 -13.90 -12.38
C ARG A 157 -5.22 -15.30 -11.77
N LEU A 158 -6.15 -15.68 -10.91
CA LEU A 158 -6.18 -17.00 -10.28
C LEU A 158 -6.37 -18.11 -11.31
N ASN A 159 -7.31 -17.94 -12.25
CA ASN A 159 -7.53 -18.91 -13.34
C ASN A 159 -6.28 -19.15 -14.19
N ARG A 160 -5.49 -18.10 -14.49
CA ARG A 160 -4.23 -18.24 -15.22
C ARG A 160 -3.15 -18.97 -14.41
N ILE A 161 -3.14 -18.82 -13.11
CA ILE A 161 -2.23 -19.56 -12.22
C ILE A 161 -2.67 -21.04 -12.14
N GLU A 162 -3.95 -21.30 -11.95
CA GLU A 162 -4.50 -22.66 -11.86
C GLU A 162 -4.34 -23.45 -13.17
N SER A 163 -4.54 -22.79 -14.30
CA SER A 163 -4.31 -23.39 -15.63
C SER A 163 -2.83 -23.60 -15.98
N GLY A 164 -1.91 -23.02 -15.21
CA GLY A 164 -0.48 -23.06 -15.50
C GLY A 164 0.00 -22.07 -16.57
N GLU A 165 -0.88 -21.23 -17.11
CA GLU A 165 -0.53 -20.16 -18.04
C GLU A 165 0.42 -19.16 -17.37
N THR A 166 0.15 -18.83 -16.11
CA THR A 166 1.05 -18.03 -15.28
C THR A 166 1.78 -18.94 -14.29
N VAL A 167 3.10 -19.01 -14.41
CA VAL A 167 3.95 -19.79 -13.50
C VAL A 167 4.23 -18.99 -12.24
N VAL A 168 3.93 -19.56 -11.08
CA VAL A 168 4.35 -19.06 -9.77
C VAL A 168 5.26 -20.12 -9.13
N VAL A 169 6.55 -19.80 -9.00
CA VAL A 169 7.56 -20.70 -8.47
C VAL A 169 7.22 -21.13 -7.05
N GLY A 170 7.27 -22.43 -6.81
CA GLY A 170 6.92 -23.04 -5.53
C GLY A 170 5.43 -23.30 -5.35
N VAL A 171 4.54 -22.71 -6.18
CA VAL A 171 3.09 -22.88 -6.10
C VAL A 171 2.56 -23.85 -7.15
N ASN A 172 2.72 -23.57 -8.42
CA ASN A 172 2.25 -24.41 -9.52
C ASN A 172 3.38 -24.99 -10.38
N LYS A 173 4.64 -24.59 -10.12
CA LYS A 173 5.84 -25.16 -10.75
C LYS A 173 7.02 -25.09 -9.79
N TYR A 174 7.96 -26.03 -9.94
CA TYR A 174 9.11 -26.17 -9.05
C TYR A 174 8.70 -26.33 -7.57
N THR A 175 7.67 -27.12 -7.35
CA THR A 175 7.13 -27.42 -6.01
C THR A 175 8.08 -28.31 -5.22
N SER A 176 8.04 -28.21 -3.88
CA SER A 176 8.73 -29.09 -2.96
C SER A 176 7.78 -29.54 -1.86
N THR A 177 7.97 -30.75 -1.36
CA THR A 177 7.30 -31.26 -0.16
C THR A 177 8.10 -31.01 1.12
N GLU A 178 9.35 -30.57 0.98
CA GLU A 178 10.20 -30.24 2.12
C GLU A 178 9.71 -28.94 2.79
N PRO A 179 9.66 -28.91 4.11
CA PRO A 179 9.33 -27.69 4.83
C PRO A 179 10.40 -26.60 4.58
N SER A 180 9.97 -25.36 4.57
CA SER A 180 10.91 -24.23 4.44
C SER A 180 11.93 -24.23 5.58
N PRO A 181 13.22 -24.03 5.28
CA PRO A 181 14.25 -23.94 6.31
C PRO A 181 14.10 -22.72 7.23
N LEU A 182 13.27 -21.75 6.86
CA LEU A 182 12.97 -20.56 7.66
C LEU A 182 11.80 -20.79 8.63
N MET A 183 11.06 -21.89 8.47
CA MET A 183 9.97 -22.25 9.38
C MET A 183 10.54 -22.86 10.64
N THR A 184 10.34 -22.20 11.76
CA THR A 184 10.69 -22.66 13.10
C THR A 184 9.49 -23.32 13.79
N ALA A 185 9.67 -23.92 14.96
CA ALA A 185 8.60 -24.60 15.70
C ALA A 185 7.41 -23.67 16.05
N ASP A 186 7.60 -22.36 16.02
CA ASP A 186 6.57 -21.34 16.23
C ASP A 186 5.77 -20.99 14.96
N GLY A 187 5.95 -21.71 13.87
CA GLY A 187 5.27 -21.49 12.59
C GLY A 187 5.83 -20.31 11.78
N GLY A 188 6.95 -19.71 12.21
CA GLY A 188 7.61 -18.64 11.47
C GLY A 188 6.90 -17.30 11.50
N ILE A 189 5.93 -17.11 12.38
CA ILE A 189 5.12 -15.89 12.54
C ILE A 189 5.03 -15.47 14.01
N MET A 190 4.69 -14.22 14.24
CA MET A 190 4.35 -13.75 15.57
C MET A 190 2.89 -14.09 15.89
N VAL A 191 2.69 -14.80 17.00
CA VAL A 191 1.36 -15.04 17.56
C VAL A 191 1.12 -14.02 18.67
N VAL A 192 0.03 -13.28 18.55
CA VAL A 192 -0.36 -12.32 19.61
C VAL A 192 -0.96 -13.11 20.77
N ASP A 193 -0.41 -12.89 21.97
CA ASP A 193 -0.96 -13.46 23.18
C ASP A 193 -2.38 -12.91 23.43
N PRO A 194 -3.41 -13.75 23.56
CA PRO A 194 -4.77 -13.31 23.88
C PRO A 194 -4.86 -12.43 25.13
N ALA A 195 -3.95 -12.59 26.07
CA ALA A 195 -3.87 -11.72 27.24
C ALA A 195 -3.59 -10.25 26.90
N VAL A 196 -2.93 -9.97 25.78
CA VAL A 196 -2.66 -8.59 25.31
C VAL A 196 -3.95 -7.91 24.88
N GLU A 197 -4.85 -8.63 24.20
CA GLU A 197 -6.18 -8.11 23.83
C GLU A 197 -6.98 -7.74 25.08
N GLN A 198 -7.05 -8.65 26.05
CA GLN A 198 -7.76 -8.39 27.31
C GLN A 198 -7.17 -7.18 28.06
N GLN A 199 -5.85 -7.07 28.13
CA GLN A 199 -5.19 -5.90 28.71
C GLN A 199 -5.55 -4.58 28.03
N GLN A 200 -5.70 -4.56 26.69
CA GLN A 200 -6.12 -3.37 25.98
C GLN A 200 -7.59 -3.02 26.27
N ILE A 201 -8.46 -4.03 26.36
CA ILE A 201 -9.85 -3.84 26.74
C ILE A 201 -9.96 -3.27 28.16
N ASP A 202 -9.20 -3.82 29.09
CA ASP A 202 -9.19 -3.37 30.48
C ASP A 202 -8.70 -1.92 30.58
N ARG A 203 -7.62 -1.56 29.91
CA ARG A 203 -7.12 -0.17 29.83
C ARG A 203 -8.13 0.80 29.22
N LEU A 204 -8.84 0.37 28.18
CA LEU A 204 -9.87 1.19 27.56
C LEU A 204 -11.05 1.42 28.51
N ASN A 205 -11.46 0.39 29.25
CA ASN A 205 -12.53 0.47 30.24
C ASN A 205 -12.12 1.36 31.42
N GLU A 206 -10.89 1.21 31.90
CA GLU A 206 -10.33 2.08 32.93
C GLU A 206 -10.31 3.54 32.47
N TRP A 207 -9.80 3.80 31.26
CA TRP A 207 -9.82 5.14 30.69
C TRP A 207 -11.22 5.73 30.63
N LYS A 208 -12.20 4.99 30.15
CA LYS A 208 -13.59 5.44 30.08
C LYS A 208 -14.21 5.69 31.46
N SER A 209 -13.83 4.90 32.47
CA SER A 209 -14.37 5.04 33.84
C SER A 209 -13.79 6.21 34.62
N THR A 210 -12.58 6.66 34.27
CA THR A 210 -11.84 7.70 35.02
C THR A 210 -11.88 9.07 34.35
N ARG A 211 -12.30 9.17 33.07
CA ARG A 211 -12.38 10.44 32.38
C ARG A 211 -13.61 11.28 32.76
N ASP A 212 -13.56 12.58 32.47
CA ASP A 212 -14.74 13.45 32.60
C ASP A 212 -15.73 13.19 31.44
N GLN A 213 -16.75 12.40 31.71
CA GLN A 213 -17.74 12.02 30.73
C GLN A 213 -18.55 13.22 30.22
N ALA A 214 -18.82 14.23 31.07
CA ALA A 214 -19.56 15.42 30.64
C ALA A 214 -18.75 16.27 29.65
N ALA A 215 -17.42 16.37 29.85
CA ALA A 215 -16.51 17.01 28.89
C ALA A 215 -16.47 16.24 27.57
N VAL A 216 -16.44 14.90 27.60
CA VAL A 216 -16.48 14.05 26.41
C VAL A 216 -17.78 14.23 25.62
N ASP A 217 -18.92 14.19 26.28
CA ASP A 217 -20.24 14.34 25.64
C ASP A 217 -20.39 15.71 24.98
N LYS A 218 -19.94 16.76 25.68
CA LYS A 218 -19.93 18.12 25.13
C LYS A 218 -19.02 18.25 23.89
N ALA A 219 -17.83 17.64 23.93
CA ALA A 219 -16.89 17.68 22.80
C ALA A 219 -17.42 16.92 21.59
N LEU A 220 -18.02 15.74 21.80
CA LEU A 220 -18.68 14.98 20.73
C LEU A 220 -19.88 15.70 20.13
N ALA A 221 -20.70 16.34 20.93
CA ALA A 221 -21.81 17.16 20.45
C ALA A 221 -21.33 18.32 19.57
N ASN A 222 -20.25 19.00 19.96
CA ASN A 222 -19.66 20.08 19.16
C ASN A 222 -19.04 19.55 17.85
N LEU A 223 -18.39 18.39 17.88
CA LEU A 223 -17.83 17.76 16.68
C LEU A 223 -18.93 17.40 15.68
N ARG A 224 -20.01 16.78 16.15
CA ARG A 224 -21.18 16.46 15.30
C ARG A 224 -21.83 17.70 14.72
N ALA A 225 -21.99 18.76 15.51
CA ALA A 225 -22.52 20.04 15.05
C ALA A 225 -21.64 20.63 13.95
N ALA A 226 -20.31 20.62 14.13
CA ALA A 226 -19.38 21.09 13.13
C ALA A 226 -19.47 20.33 11.81
N ALA A 227 -19.62 19.01 11.87
CA ALA A 227 -19.78 18.17 10.68
C ALA A 227 -21.11 18.47 9.95
N VAL A 228 -22.22 18.60 10.68
CA VAL A 228 -23.55 18.90 10.10
C VAL A 228 -23.58 20.29 9.46
N GLU A 229 -22.93 21.26 10.09
CA GLU A 229 -22.86 22.65 9.60
C GLU A 229 -21.81 22.85 8.49
N GLY A 230 -21.04 21.81 8.12
CA GLY A 230 -19.99 21.93 7.12
C GLY A 230 -18.78 22.75 7.57
N ARG A 231 -18.59 22.94 8.87
CA ARG A 231 -17.42 23.65 9.45
C ARG A 231 -16.19 22.72 9.45
N ASN A 232 -15.02 23.33 9.55
CA ASN A 232 -13.78 22.58 9.74
C ASN A 232 -13.84 21.75 11.04
N VAL A 233 -13.70 20.43 10.90
CA VAL A 233 -13.79 19.48 12.01
C VAL A 233 -12.47 19.31 12.78
N MET A 234 -11.36 19.91 12.35
CA MET A 234 -10.04 19.72 12.98
C MET A 234 -9.99 20.24 14.41
N GLU A 235 -10.42 21.46 14.65
CA GLU A 235 -10.42 22.03 16.01
C GLU A 235 -11.36 21.27 16.95
N PRO A 236 -12.61 20.95 16.60
CA PRO A 236 -13.47 20.09 17.39
C PRO A 236 -12.88 18.69 17.64
N SER A 237 -12.18 18.08 16.66
CA SER A 237 -11.52 16.79 16.84
C SER A 237 -10.38 16.86 17.86
N ILE A 238 -9.56 17.93 17.81
CA ILE A 238 -8.50 18.15 18.78
C ILE A 238 -9.09 18.37 20.18
N ALA A 239 -10.18 19.11 20.30
CA ALA A 239 -10.87 19.32 21.56
C ALA A 239 -11.45 17.99 22.11
N ALA A 240 -12.03 17.16 21.23
CA ALA A 240 -12.54 15.82 21.57
C ALA A 240 -11.42 14.91 22.09
N ALA A 241 -10.28 14.86 21.40
CA ALA A 241 -9.14 14.10 21.85
C ALA A 241 -8.62 14.54 23.23
N LYS A 242 -8.53 15.87 23.47
CA LYS A 242 -8.14 16.43 24.77
C LYS A 242 -9.15 16.14 25.88
N ALA A 243 -10.43 16.03 25.56
CA ALA A 243 -11.48 15.64 26.52
C ALA A 243 -11.47 14.15 26.86
N GLY A 244 -10.69 13.34 26.14
CA GLY A 244 -10.60 11.90 26.38
C GLY A 244 -11.53 11.05 25.51
N VAL A 245 -12.01 11.59 24.40
CA VAL A 245 -12.77 10.83 23.38
C VAL A 245 -11.87 9.77 22.78
N THR A 246 -12.35 8.54 22.66
CA THR A 246 -11.65 7.45 22.00
C THR A 246 -11.84 7.52 20.50
N THR A 247 -10.96 6.86 19.74
CA THR A 247 -11.05 6.82 18.26
C THR A 247 -12.40 6.25 17.80
N GLY A 248 -12.91 5.19 18.48
CA GLY A 248 -14.21 4.61 18.14
C GLY A 248 -15.42 5.47 18.47
N GLU A 249 -15.29 6.42 19.39
CA GLU A 249 -16.36 7.40 19.70
C GLU A 249 -16.31 8.60 18.76
N TRP A 250 -15.13 8.89 18.21
CA TRP A 250 -14.92 9.97 17.23
C TRP A 250 -15.47 9.61 15.85
N ALA A 251 -15.32 8.35 15.40
CA ALA A 251 -15.78 7.83 14.12
C ALA A 251 -17.31 7.68 14.09
#